data_753a1877a2954b365067948bf3ca3e32
#
_entry.id   753a1877a2954b365067948bf3ca3e32
#
_cell.length_a   1.000
_cell.length_b   1.000
_cell.length_c   1.000
_cell.angle_alpha   90.00
_cell.angle_beta   90.00
_cell.angle_gamma   90.00
#
_symmetry.space_group_name_H-M   'P 1'
#
loop_
_entity.id
_entity.type
_entity.pdbx_description
1 polymer ?
#
loop_
_entity_poly.entity_id
_entity_poly.type
_entity_poly.pdbx_seq_one_letter_code
_entity_poly.pdbx_strand_id
1 'polypeptide(L)'
;KSENENLETAQNNKIDHLIKKLNLKSNQKVLDIGSGWGSLAIDIAKKTKCEVIGITLSENQYKYSLDKAKENNLENQVRFKLADYRNITEKFDRIVSVGMFEHVGRKFYKTFFRQVNNLLNDDGLALIHTIGSVAGPRDPQPWITKYIFPGGYTPSMSELAVPIENSG
;
A
#
# COMPACT_ATOMS: atom_id res chain seq x y z
N LYS A 1 -19.24 -2.38 -13.78
CA LYS A 1 -18.48 -1.18 -14.23
C LYS A 1 -19.09 -0.78 -15.55
N SER A 2 -19.73 0.38 -15.62
CA SER A 2 -20.29 0.92 -16.86
C SER A 2 -19.26 1.86 -17.52
N GLU A 3 -19.31 1.99 -18.85
CA GLU A 3 -18.45 2.92 -19.60
C GLU A 3 -18.69 4.40 -19.22
N ASN A 4 -19.78 4.70 -18.51
CA ASN A 4 -20.19 6.04 -18.07
C ASN A 4 -19.88 6.32 -16.59
N GLU A 5 -19.07 5.48 -15.92
CA GLU A 5 -18.72 5.68 -14.52
C GLU A 5 -17.71 6.82 -14.39
N ASN A 6 -18.02 7.83 -13.56
CA ASN A 6 -17.10 8.94 -13.33
C ASN A 6 -15.90 8.49 -12.46
N LEU A 7 -14.82 9.29 -12.49
CA LEU A 7 -13.57 8.96 -11.79
C LEU A 7 -13.77 8.77 -10.28
N GLU A 8 -14.59 9.59 -9.66
CA GLU A 8 -14.85 9.52 -8.22
C GLU A 8 -15.52 8.19 -7.84
N THR A 9 -16.53 7.80 -8.58
CA THR A 9 -17.20 6.50 -8.40
C THR A 9 -16.23 5.35 -8.61
N ALA A 10 -15.39 5.39 -9.65
CA ALA A 10 -14.38 4.37 -9.91
C ALA A 10 -13.34 4.27 -8.76
N GLN A 11 -12.91 5.40 -8.22
CA GLN A 11 -12.01 5.42 -7.04
C GLN A 11 -12.69 4.84 -5.80
N ASN A 12 -13.94 5.21 -5.52
CA ASN A 12 -14.71 4.65 -4.42
C ASN A 12 -14.87 3.12 -4.55
N ASN A 13 -15.20 2.63 -5.75
CA ASN A 13 -15.32 1.19 -6.02
C ASN A 13 -13.98 0.46 -5.81
N LYS A 14 -12.86 1.07 -6.18
CA LYS A 14 -11.52 0.54 -5.89
C LYS A 14 -11.31 0.39 -4.38
N ILE A 15 -11.61 1.42 -3.61
CA ILE A 15 -11.43 1.41 -2.15
C ILE A 15 -12.33 0.34 -1.51
N ASP A 16 -13.59 0.28 -1.90
CA ASP A 16 -14.53 -0.75 -1.40
C ASP A 16 -14.05 -2.18 -1.72
N HIS A 17 -13.45 -2.37 -2.89
CA HIS A 17 -12.85 -3.64 -3.27
C HIS A 17 -11.64 -3.99 -2.39
N LEU A 18 -10.76 -3.03 -2.10
CA LEU A 18 -9.62 -3.23 -1.19
C LEU A 18 -10.09 -3.56 0.23
N ILE A 19 -11.08 -2.84 0.76
CA ILE A 19 -11.67 -3.09 2.08
C ILE A 19 -12.23 -4.51 2.17
N LYS A 20 -12.98 -4.94 1.14
CA LYS A 20 -13.52 -6.31 1.08
C LYS A 20 -12.42 -7.37 1.03
N LYS A 21 -11.39 -7.16 0.21
CA LYS A 21 -10.26 -8.11 0.11
C LYS A 21 -9.46 -8.21 1.41
N LEU A 22 -9.28 -7.11 2.12
CA LEU A 22 -8.62 -7.07 3.41
C LEU A 22 -9.50 -7.63 4.54
N ASN A 23 -10.77 -7.90 4.28
CA ASN A 23 -11.75 -8.32 5.29
C ASN A 23 -11.69 -7.43 6.54
N LEU A 24 -11.75 -6.10 6.31
CA LEU A 24 -11.62 -5.11 7.37
C LEU A 24 -12.83 -5.15 8.31
N LYS A 25 -12.54 -5.14 9.61
CA LYS A 25 -13.52 -5.04 10.70
C LYS A 25 -13.21 -3.79 11.52
N SER A 26 -14.22 -3.25 12.18
CA SER A 26 -14.03 -2.09 13.07
C SER A 26 -12.96 -2.35 14.13
N ASN A 27 -12.25 -1.29 14.51
CA ASN A 27 -11.21 -1.30 15.54
C ASN A 27 -9.94 -2.10 15.20
N GLN A 28 -9.80 -2.58 13.97
CA GLN A 28 -8.54 -3.17 13.51
C GLN A 28 -7.49 -2.09 13.27
N LYS A 29 -6.22 -2.47 13.48
CA LYS A 29 -5.07 -1.63 13.19
C LYS A 29 -4.52 -1.94 11.81
N VAL A 30 -4.50 -0.93 10.95
CA VAL A 30 -4.11 -1.04 9.54
C VAL A 30 -2.85 -0.24 9.25
N LEU A 31 -1.90 -0.82 8.53
CA LEU A 31 -0.74 -0.11 7.98
C LEU A 31 -0.94 0.09 6.47
N ASP A 32 -0.81 1.33 6.00
CA ASP A 32 -0.76 1.68 4.58
C ASP A 32 0.69 2.03 4.18
N ILE A 33 1.36 1.08 3.50
CA ILE A 33 2.76 1.24 3.09
C ILE A 33 2.83 1.97 1.75
N GLY A 34 3.37 3.19 1.77
CA GLY A 34 3.36 4.07 0.62
C GLY A 34 2.03 4.81 0.48
N SER A 35 1.56 5.40 1.57
CA SER A 35 0.23 6.03 1.67
C SER A 35 0.00 7.20 0.70
N GLY A 36 1.07 7.67 0.02
CA GLY A 36 0.95 8.77 -0.92
C GLY A 36 0.36 10.02 -0.26
N TRP A 37 -0.65 10.60 -0.87
CA TRP A 37 -1.36 11.78 -0.38
C TRP A 37 -2.41 11.46 0.71
N GLY A 38 -2.45 10.24 1.22
CA GLY A 38 -3.26 9.84 2.36
C GLY A 38 -4.71 9.44 2.06
N SER A 39 -5.16 9.53 0.82
CA SER A 39 -6.57 9.30 0.48
C SER A 39 -7.05 7.90 0.87
N LEU A 40 -6.27 6.84 0.58
CA LEU A 40 -6.66 5.48 0.90
C LEU A 40 -6.81 5.27 2.42
N ALA A 41 -5.84 5.74 3.20
CA ALA A 41 -5.88 5.63 4.66
C ALA A 41 -7.10 6.34 5.26
N ILE A 42 -7.40 7.57 4.78
CA ILE A 42 -8.55 8.37 5.20
C ILE A 42 -9.87 7.66 4.85
N ASP A 43 -10.00 7.14 3.65
CA ASP A 43 -11.23 6.49 3.19
C ASP A 43 -11.46 5.14 3.90
N ILE A 44 -10.40 4.36 4.17
CA ILE A 44 -10.48 3.16 5.00
C ILE A 44 -11.02 3.54 6.38
N ALA A 45 -10.45 4.53 7.05
CA ALA A 45 -10.89 4.93 8.39
C ALA A 45 -12.36 5.38 8.40
N LYS A 46 -12.77 6.22 7.44
CA LYS A 46 -14.17 6.66 7.29
C LYS A 46 -15.16 5.49 7.15
N LYS A 47 -14.81 4.54 6.28
CA LYS A 47 -15.73 3.44 5.91
C LYS A 47 -15.76 2.31 6.93
N THR A 48 -14.69 2.09 7.69
CA THR A 48 -14.54 0.88 8.51
C THR A 48 -14.38 1.16 10.00
N LYS A 49 -14.06 2.40 10.38
CA LYS A 49 -13.68 2.81 11.74
C LYS A 49 -12.43 2.08 12.26
N CYS A 50 -11.54 1.64 11.36
CA CYS A 50 -10.23 1.13 11.72
C CYS A 50 -9.29 2.27 12.17
N GLU A 51 -8.30 1.94 12.99
CA GLU A 51 -7.13 2.80 13.20
C GLU A 51 -6.17 2.59 12.02
N VAL A 52 -5.81 3.66 11.30
CA VAL A 52 -4.94 3.55 10.13
C VAL A 52 -3.65 4.34 10.33
N ILE A 53 -2.53 3.69 10.07
CA ILE A 53 -1.22 4.35 10.05
C ILE A 53 -0.73 4.34 8.60
N GLY A 54 -0.62 5.51 7.98
CA GLY A 54 -0.03 5.69 6.66
C GLY A 54 1.44 6.08 6.76
N ILE A 55 2.30 5.43 5.97
CA ILE A 55 3.71 5.78 5.92
C ILE A 55 4.12 6.19 4.51
N THR A 56 4.95 7.22 4.42
CA THR A 56 5.54 7.72 3.17
C THR A 56 6.97 8.21 3.40
N LEU A 57 7.78 8.24 2.34
CA LEU A 57 9.12 8.84 2.36
C LEU A 57 9.13 10.29 1.86
N SER A 58 7.99 10.80 1.38
CA SER A 58 7.87 12.17 0.87
C SER A 58 7.37 13.12 1.94
N GLU A 59 8.17 14.12 2.29
CA GLU A 59 7.77 15.17 3.23
C GLU A 59 6.52 15.94 2.78
N ASN A 60 6.40 16.19 1.47
CA ASN A 60 5.26 16.91 0.91
C ASN A 60 3.97 16.09 1.06
N GLN A 61 4.03 14.80 0.74
CA GLN A 61 2.90 13.88 0.93
C GLN A 61 2.52 13.76 2.40
N TYR A 62 3.52 13.64 3.28
CA TYR A 62 3.31 13.57 4.72
C TYR A 62 2.56 14.79 5.25
N LYS A 63 3.06 16.01 4.96
CA LYS A 63 2.43 17.26 5.39
C LYS A 63 1.00 17.37 4.90
N TYR A 64 0.79 17.16 3.61
CA TYR A 64 -0.54 17.18 3.00
C TYR A 64 -1.50 16.18 3.63
N SER A 65 -1.03 14.95 3.90
CA SER A 65 -1.87 13.90 4.50
C SER A 65 -2.31 14.24 5.92
N LEU A 66 -1.44 14.90 6.71
CA LEU A 66 -1.81 15.40 8.04
C LEU A 66 -2.92 16.43 7.96
N ASP A 67 -2.79 17.41 7.05
CA ASP A 67 -3.80 18.45 6.87
C ASP A 67 -5.13 17.83 6.42
N LYS A 68 -5.08 16.87 5.51
CA LYS A 68 -6.26 16.13 5.05
C LYS A 68 -6.95 15.31 6.15
N ALA A 69 -6.19 14.67 7.03
CA ALA A 69 -6.77 13.96 8.18
C ALA A 69 -7.51 14.93 9.11
N LYS A 70 -6.93 16.10 9.34
CA LYS A 70 -7.50 17.17 10.15
C LYS A 70 -8.78 17.76 9.55
N GLU A 71 -8.76 18.10 8.26
CA GLU A 71 -9.93 18.58 7.52
C GLU A 71 -11.12 17.60 7.58
N ASN A 72 -10.82 16.31 7.76
CA ASN A 72 -11.83 15.25 7.86
C ASN A 72 -12.18 14.87 9.31
N ASN A 73 -11.62 15.54 10.32
CA ASN A 73 -11.78 15.24 11.76
C ASN A 73 -11.40 13.78 12.10
N LEU A 74 -10.33 13.27 11.51
CA LEU A 74 -9.86 11.88 11.64
C LEU A 74 -8.51 11.74 12.33
N GLU A 75 -7.96 12.78 12.97
CA GLU A 75 -6.62 12.77 13.59
C GLU A 75 -6.49 11.70 14.69
N ASN A 76 -7.60 11.32 15.28
CA ASN A 76 -7.63 10.27 16.31
C ASN A 76 -7.69 8.86 15.71
N GLN A 77 -8.04 8.72 14.44
CA GLN A 77 -8.16 7.43 13.74
C GLN A 77 -7.08 7.20 12.68
N VAL A 78 -6.58 8.28 12.07
CA VAL A 78 -5.57 8.21 11.02
C VAL A 78 -4.34 8.96 11.45
N ARG A 79 -3.23 8.26 11.48
CA ARG A 79 -1.91 8.85 11.74
C ARG A 79 -1.02 8.66 10.53
N PHE A 80 -0.25 9.69 10.18
CA PHE A 80 0.77 9.59 9.16
C PHE A 80 2.16 9.67 9.78
N LYS A 81 3.12 8.94 9.18
CA LYS A 81 4.53 8.96 9.59
C LYS A 81 5.42 9.13 8.36
N LEU A 82 6.41 10.00 8.47
CA LEU A 82 7.52 10.07 7.52
C LEU A 82 8.51 8.96 7.88
N ALA A 83 8.33 7.78 7.29
CA ALA A 83 9.08 6.59 7.72
C ALA A 83 9.25 5.58 6.58
N ASP A 84 10.36 4.85 6.65
CA ASP A 84 10.60 3.67 5.84
C ASP A 84 9.94 2.46 6.51
N TYR A 85 9.25 1.61 5.73
CA TYR A 85 8.58 0.41 6.25
C TYR A 85 9.55 -0.55 6.96
N ARG A 86 10.83 -0.52 6.60
CA ARG A 86 11.88 -1.35 7.22
C ARG A 86 12.15 -0.98 8.69
N ASN A 87 11.81 0.24 9.07
CA ASN A 87 12.03 0.79 10.42
C ASN A 87 10.78 0.71 11.30
N ILE A 88 9.67 0.20 10.78
CA ILE A 88 8.45 -0.02 11.57
C ILE A 88 8.62 -1.30 12.39
N THR A 89 8.18 -1.26 13.65
CA THR A 89 8.26 -2.39 14.60
C THR A 89 6.91 -2.75 15.20
N GLU A 90 5.91 -1.89 15.03
CA GLU A 90 4.55 -2.13 15.51
C GLU A 90 3.89 -3.28 14.74
N LYS A 91 2.99 -4.00 15.41
CA LYS A 91 2.17 -5.05 14.79
C LYS A 91 0.84 -4.49 14.28
N PHE A 92 0.31 -5.12 13.23
CA PHE A 92 -0.92 -4.72 12.55
C PHE A 92 -1.81 -5.93 12.24
N ASP A 93 -3.11 -5.70 12.27
CA ASP A 93 -4.07 -6.72 11.86
C ASP A 93 -4.15 -6.82 10.34
N ARG A 94 -3.94 -5.69 9.67
CA ARG A 94 -4.00 -5.60 8.21
C ARG A 94 -2.90 -4.69 7.67
N ILE A 95 -2.33 -5.09 6.55
CA ILE A 95 -1.36 -4.27 5.82
C ILE A 95 -1.86 -4.09 4.39
N VAL A 96 -1.82 -2.86 3.90
CA VAL A 96 -2.12 -2.53 2.50
C VAL A 96 -0.95 -1.77 1.88
N SER A 97 -0.68 -2.05 0.62
CA SER A 97 0.26 -1.28 -0.19
C SER A 97 -0.24 -1.24 -1.63
N VAL A 98 -0.43 -0.05 -2.19
CA VAL A 98 -1.01 0.14 -3.52
C VAL A 98 -0.11 1.04 -4.36
N GLY A 99 0.47 0.47 -5.43
CA GLY A 99 1.32 1.21 -6.38
C GLY A 99 2.66 1.67 -5.81
N MET A 100 3.13 1.03 -4.74
CA MET A 100 4.44 1.31 -4.14
C MET A 100 5.46 0.21 -4.45
N PHE A 101 4.99 -1.03 -4.59
CA PHE A 101 5.86 -2.20 -4.70
C PHE A 101 6.78 -2.14 -5.95
N GLU A 102 6.37 -1.45 -6.99
CA GLU A 102 7.17 -1.16 -8.19
C GLU A 102 8.49 -0.46 -7.86
N HIS A 103 8.57 0.24 -6.73
CA HIS A 103 9.75 0.98 -6.27
C HIS A 103 10.62 0.19 -5.28
N VAL A 104 10.20 -1.01 -4.84
CA VAL A 104 10.96 -1.84 -3.90
C VAL A 104 12.25 -2.37 -4.55
N GLY A 105 12.19 -2.77 -5.83
CA GLY A 105 13.30 -3.36 -6.57
C GLY A 105 13.52 -4.85 -6.28
N ARG A 106 13.87 -5.62 -7.31
CA ARG A 106 14.00 -7.10 -7.30
C ARG A 106 14.84 -7.64 -6.15
N LYS A 107 15.97 -6.97 -5.85
CA LYS A 107 16.91 -7.38 -4.81
C LYS A 107 16.30 -7.36 -3.41
N PHE A 108 15.24 -6.61 -3.21
CA PHE A 108 14.64 -6.36 -1.90
C PHE A 108 13.28 -7.05 -1.69
N TYR A 109 12.78 -7.83 -2.66
CA TYR A 109 11.49 -8.51 -2.53
C TYR A 109 11.43 -9.42 -1.31
N LYS A 110 12.47 -10.23 -1.07
CA LYS A 110 12.56 -11.07 0.14
C LYS A 110 12.52 -10.24 1.42
N THR A 111 13.25 -9.13 1.45
CA THR A 111 13.26 -8.22 2.62
C THR A 111 11.89 -7.59 2.84
N PHE A 112 11.22 -7.17 1.75
CA PHE A 112 9.89 -6.58 1.82
C PHE A 112 8.87 -7.57 2.40
N PHE A 113 8.74 -8.76 1.81
CA PHE A 113 7.75 -9.74 2.28
C PHE A 113 8.04 -10.23 3.69
N ARG A 114 9.31 -10.44 4.05
CA ARG A 114 9.69 -10.76 5.43
C ARG A 114 9.29 -9.64 6.39
N GLN A 115 9.50 -8.39 6.03
CA GLN A 115 9.09 -7.28 6.87
C GLN A 115 7.57 -7.19 6.99
N VAL A 116 6.83 -7.36 5.90
CA VAL A 116 5.37 -7.44 5.93
C VAL A 116 4.90 -8.54 6.88
N ASN A 117 5.47 -9.74 6.79
CA ASN A 117 5.16 -10.84 7.71
C ASN A 117 5.49 -10.49 9.17
N ASN A 118 6.67 -9.90 9.41
CA ASN A 118 7.08 -9.46 10.75
C ASN A 118 6.15 -8.41 11.35
N LEU A 119 5.49 -7.60 10.55
CA LEU A 119 4.58 -6.56 10.99
C LEU A 119 3.14 -7.05 11.15
N LEU A 120 2.78 -8.21 10.65
CA LEU A 120 1.45 -8.79 10.81
C LEU A 120 1.29 -9.46 12.18
N ASN A 121 0.11 -9.34 12.78
CA ASN A 121 -0.36 -10.22 13.84
C ASN A 121 -0.58 -11.63 13.27
N ASP A 122 -0.73 -12.64 14.12
CA ASP A 122 -0.83 -14.06 13.72
C ASP A 122 -2.00 -14.30 12.73
N ASP A 123 -3.16 -13.67 12.93
CA ASP A 123 -4.30 -13.70 12.02
C ASP A 123 -4.30 -12.53 11.02
N GLY A 124 -3.15 -11.92 10.80
CA GLY A 124 -2.99 -10.76 9.96
C GLY A 124 -3.11 -11.08 8.47
N LEU A 125 -3.56 -10.10 7.68
CA LEU A 125 -3.65 -10.21 6.23
C LEU A 125 -3.01 -9.01 5.56
N ALA A 126 -2.14 -9.26 4.58
CA ALA A 126 -1.57 -8.23 3.73
C ALA A 126 -2.18 -8.25 2.33
N LEU A 127 -2.43 -7.07 1.77
CA LEU A 127 -2.83 -6.86 0.39
C LEU A 127 -1.80 -5.97 -0.30
N ILE A 128 -1.04 -6.57 -1.22
CA ILE A 128 -0.06 -5.85 -2.02
C ILE A 128 -0.60 -5.75 -3.46
N HIS A 129 -0.88 -4.53 -3.88
CA HIS A 129 -1.31 -4.23 -5.24
C HIS A 129 -0.15 -3.59 -6.01
N THR A 130 0.21 -4.18 -7.13
CA THR A 130 1.27 -3.70 -8.01
C THR A 130 0.91 -3.93 -9.47
N ILE A 131 1.51 -3.18 -10.36
CA ILE A 131 1.50 -3.48 -11.78
C ILE A 131 2.37 -4.71 -11.99
N GLY A 132 1.81 -5.76 -12.57
CA GLY A 132 2.50 -7.02 -12.84
C GLY A 132 2.67 -7.32 -14.33
N SER A 133 3.69 -8.08 -14.69
CA SER A 133 3.87 -8.62 -16.04
C SER A 133 3.32 -10.03 -16.12
N VAL A 134 2.51 -10.33 -17.14
CA VAL A 134 2.06 -11.71 -17.46
C VAL A 134 3.14 -12.51 -18.18
N ALA A 135 4.11 -11.81 -18.79
CA ALA A 135 5.30 -12.44 -19.36
C ALA A 135 6.34 -12.69 -18.25
N GLY A 136 7.31 -13.57 -18.49
CA GLY A 136 8.41 -13.80 -17.57
C GLY A 136 9.23 -12.53 -17.27
N PRO A 137 10.23 -12.65 -16.39
CA PRO A 137 11.10 -11.54 -16.03
C PRO A 137 11.75 -10.89 -17.26
N ARG A 138 11.71 -9.58 -17.34
CA ARG A 138 12.38 -8.79 -18.37
C ARG A 138 12.80 -7.44 -17.82
N ASP A 139 13.85 -6.88 -18.39
CA ASP A 139 14.28 -5.56 -18.02
C ASP A 139 13.24 -4.51 -18.45
N PRO A 140 13.00 -3.50 -17.62
CA PRO A 140 12.07 -2.44 -17.95
C PRO A 140 12.59 -1.61 -19.14
N GLN A 141 11.67 -1.04 -19.91
CA GLN A 141 12.06 -0.17 -21.02
C GLN A 141 12.81 1.06 -20.51
N PRO A 142 14.00 1.38 -21.08
CA PRO A 142 14.81 2.49 -20.62
C PRO A 142 14.10 3.85 -20.60
N TRP A 143 13.19 4.08 -21.54
CA TRP A 143 12.40 5.31 -21.59
C TRP A 143 11.45 5.43 -20.37
N ILE A 144 10.77 4.33 -20.00
CA ILE A 144 9.86 4.31 -18.85
C ILE A 144 10.64 4.56 -17.55
N THR A 145 11.77 3.86 -17.37
CA THR A 145 12.60 4.01 -16.14
C THR A 145 13.29 5.35 -16.06
N LYS A 146 13.52 6.03 -17.18
CA LYS A 146 14.16 7.34 -17.19
C LYS A 146 13.16 8.49 -16.97
N TYR A 147 11.98 8.42 -17.58
CA TYR A 147 11.10 9.58 -17.69
C TYR A 147 9.75 9.44 -16.99
N ILE A 148 9.27 8.21 -16.74
CA ILE A 148 7.94 7.98 -16.18
C ILE A 148 8.03 7.47 -14.74
N PHE A 149 8.76 6.38 -14.51
CA PHE A 149 8.94 5.76 -13.20
C PHE A 149 10.43 5.51 -12.94
N PRO A 150 11.19 6.54 -12.53
CA PRO A 150 12.60 6.38 -12.24
C PRO A 150 12.86 5.27 -11.21
N GLY A 151 13.66 4.28 -11.59
CA GLY A 151 13.95 3.11 -10.74
C GLY A 151 12.81 2.11 -10.58
N GLY A 152 11.66 2.34 -11.21
CA GLY A 152 10.52 1.43 -11.14
C GLY A 152 10.76 0.12 -11.90
N TYR A 153 10.16 -0.96 -11.37
CA TYR A 153 10.21 -2.29 -11.96
C TYR A 153 8.85 -2.97 -11.89
N THR A 154 8.42 -3.56 -12.99
CA THR A 154 7.17 -4.31 -13.09
C THR A 154 7.45 -5.80 -12.92
N PRO A 155 7.16 -6.40 -11.75
CA PRO A 155 7.49 -7.80 -11.48
C PRO A 155 6.62 -8.76 -12.28
N SER A 156 7.16 -9.93 -12.60
CA SER A 156 6.38 -11.09 -13.03
C SER A 156 5.96 -11.93 -11.82
N MET A 157 4.91 -12.75 -11.97
CA MET A 157 4.47 -13.64 -10.88
C MET A 157 5.56 -14.62 -10.44
N SER A 158 6.38 -15.12 -11.36
CA SER A 158 7.49 -16.03 -11.03
C SER A 158 8.56 -15.39 -10.15
N GLU A 159 8.73 -14.05 -10.21
CA GLU A 159 9.66 -13.34 -9.35
C GLU A 159 9.11 -13.09 -7.95
N LEU A 160 7.80 -13.14 -7.79
CA LEU A 160 7.14 -12.91 -6.49
C LEU A 160 6.92 -14.20 -5.71
N ALA A 161 6.66 -15.31 -6.39
CA ALA A 161 6.31 -16.59 -5.74
C ALA A 161 7.34 -17.00 -4.69
N VAL A 162 8.61 -17.13 -5.08
CA VAL A 162 9.70 -17.57 -4.19
C VAL A 162 9.93 -16.62 -3.01
N PRO A 163 10.02 -15.29 -3.19
CA PRO A 163 10.09 -14.34 -2.06
C PRO A 163 8.91 -14.45 -1.09
N ILE A 164 7.69 -14.67 -1.58
CA ILE A 164 6.50 -14.82 -0.74
C ILE A 164 6.59 -16.12 0.06
N GLU A 165 6.82 -17.26 -0.60
CA GLU A 165 6.94 -18.58 0.06
C GLU A 165 8.02 -18.61 1.16
N ASN A 166 9.12 -17.89 0.97
CA ASN A 166 10.23 -17.81 1.91
C ASN A 166 10.08 -16.71 2.98
N SER A 167 8.95 -16.04 3.05
CA SER A 167 8.72 -14.97 4.03
C SER A 167 7.96 -15.42 5.27
N GLY A 168 7.36 -16.58 5.25
CA GLY A 168 6.56 -17.15 6.34
C GLY A 168 5.10 -17.26 5.99
#